data_91c619bd951a725ed08921606fb8244b
#
_entry.id   91c619bd951a725ed08921606fb8244b
#
_cell.length_a   1.000
_cell.length_b   1.000
_cell.length_c   1.000
_cell.angle_alpha   90.00
_cell.angle_beta   90.00
_cell.angle_gamma   90.00
#
_symmetry.space_group_name_H-M   'P 1'
#
loop_
_entity.id
_entity.type
_entity.pdbx_description
1 polymer ?
#
loop_
_entity_poly.entity_id
_entity_poly.type
_entity_poly.pdbx_seq_one_letter_code
_entity_poly.pdbx_strand_id
1 'polypeptide(L)'
;DEDKYILIDYKNSSGGVKDISQMEPGLSLQMPLYIMSQQDKNIVAALYGVISSKEFKAALGKRKETSFISARNKGALYEEELKELFSITKEHIKSYIASILAGDFSIKPKECSNYCIYKDICRYKDTLEVEV
;
A
#
# COMPACT_ATOMS: atom_id res chain seq x y z
N ASP A 1 -26.70 -11.01 -11.98
CA ASP A 1 -25.28 -11.17 -11.60
C ASP A 1 -24.71 -9.77 -11.49
N GLU A 2 -24.19 -9.41 -10.31
CA GLU A 2 -23.46 -8.16 -10.16
C GLU A 2 -22.18 -8.23 -10.99
N ASP A 3 -21.91 -7.20 -11.79
CA ASP A 3 -20.70 -7.12 -12.59
C ASP A 3 -19.48 -7.08 -11.66
N LYS A 4 -18.54 -8.01 -11.85
CA LYS A 4 -17.29 -8.07 -11.11
C LYS A 4 -16.17 -7.45 -11.91
N TYR A 5 -15.41 -6.57 -11.27
CA TYR A 5 -14.30 -5.86 -11.89
C TYR A 5 -12.97 -6.24 -11.29
N ILE A 6 -11.94 -6.19 -12.10
CA ILE A 6 -10.55 -6.32 -11.69
C ILE A 6 -9.85 -4.98 -11.97
N LEU A 7 -9.19 -4.44 -10.96
CA LEU A 7 -8.36 -3.25 -11.11
C LEU A 7 -6.92 -3.69 -11.43
N ILE A 8 -6.32 -3.09 -12.45
CA ILE A 8 -4.93 -3.38 -12.82
C ILE A 8 -4.14 -2.09 -12.84
N ASP A 9 -3.03 -2.07 -12.08
CA ASP A 9 -2.05 -1.00 -12.08
C ASP A 9 -0.74 -1.49 -12.71
N TYR A 10 -0.29 -0.85 -13.78
CA TYR A 10 0.91 -1.26 -14.51
C TYR A 10 2.18 -0.70 -13.87
N LYS A 11 3.15 -1.58 -13.64
CA LYS A 11 4.47 -1.24 -13.12
C LYS A 11 5.55 -1.67 -14.12
N ASN A 12 6.56 -0.82 -14.32
CA ASN A 12 7.67 -1.16 -15.22
C ASN A 12 8.44 -2.40 -14.74
N SER A 13 8.68 -2.50 -13.41
CA SER A 13 9.42 -3.60 -12.80
C SER A 13 8.78 -4.08 -11.50
N SER A 14 9.20 -5.26 -11.01
CA SER A 14 8.71 -5.85 -9.76
C SER A 14 9.03 -5.03 -8.51
N GLY A 15 10.03 -4.14 -8.54
CA GLY A 15 10.33 -3.22 -7.43
C GLY A 15 9.21 -2.22 -7.12
N GLY A 16 8.33 -1.95 -8.10
CA GLY A 16 7.14 -1.13 -7.91
C GLY A 16 5.93 -1.84 -7.29
N VAL A 17 5.99 -3.17 -7.16
CA VAL A 17 4.91 -3.98 -6.57
C VAL A 17 4.94 -3.85 -5.05
N LYS A 18 3.80 -3.55 -4.46
CA LYS A 18 3.61 -3.38 -3.01
C LYS A 18 2.56 -4.37 -2.51
N ASP A 19 2.80 -4.95 -1.37
CA ASP A 19 1.85 -5.87 -0.72
C ASP A 19 1.20 -5.24 0.53
N ILE A 20 0.34 -6.00 1.19
CA ILE A 20 -0.41 -5.53 2.36
C ILE A 20 0.48 -5.09 3.52
N SER A 21 1.66 -5.70 3.69
CA SER A 21 2.61 -5.33 4.75
C SER A 21 3.14 -3.90 4.62
N GLN A 22 3.00 -3.30 3.43
CA GLN A 22 3.35 -1.91 3.16
C GLN A 22 2.12 -0.99 3.11
N MET A 23 0.92 -1.57 2.92
CA MET A 23 -0.34 -0.82 2.88
C MET A 23 -0.84 -0.50 4.29
N GLU A 24 -0.88 -1.50 5.18
CA GLU A 24 -1.31 -1.32 6.57
C GLU A 24 -0.55 -0.23 7.33
N PRO A 25 0.79 -0.14 7.28
CA PRO A 25 1.52 0.92 7.95
C PRO A 25 1.49 2.27 7.19
N GLY A 26 0.78 2.37 6.07
CA GLY A 26 0.65 3.59 5.27
C GLY A 26 1.84 3.90 4.36
N LEU A 27 2.76 2.96 4.14
CA LEU A 27 3.90 3.14 3.24
C LEU A 27 3.51 3.04 1.75
N SER A 28 2.36 2.44 1.46
CA SER A 28 1.80 2.34 0.12
C SER A 28 0.29 2.53 0.16
N LEU A 29 -0.20 3.66 -0.31
CA LEU A 29 -1.62 4.00 -0.32
C LEU A 29 -2.29 3.78 -1.68
N GLN A 30 -1.52 3.58 -2.75
CA GLN A 30 -1.99 3.63 -4.12
C GLN A 30 -3.12 2.63 -4.39
N MET A 31 -2.90 1.35 -4.11
CA MET A 31 -3.87 0.32 -4.43
C MET A 31 -5.18 0.43 -3.60
N PRO A 32 -5.13 0.63 -2.28
CA PRO A 32 -6.33 0.91 -1.49
C PRO A 32 -7.10 2.15 -2.00
N LEU A 33 -6.40 3.24 -2.33
CA LEU A 33 -7.02 4.46 -2.87
C LEU A 33 -7.73 4.21 -4.20
N TYR A 34 -7.10 3.47 -5.10
CA TYR A 34 -7.70 3.15 -6.39
C TYR A 34 -9.00 2.35 -6.24
N ILE A 35 -9.01 1.34 -5.35
CA ILE A 35 -10.23 0.58 -5.08
C ILE A 35 -11.30 1.50 -4.47
N MET A 36 -10.95 2.29 -3.46
CA MET A 36 -11.86 3.21 -2.80
C MET A 36 -12.44 4.29 -3.75
N SER A 37 -11.72 4.67 -4.80
CA SER A 37 -12.21 5.64 -5.79
C SER A 37 -13.29 5.08 -6.72
N GLN A 38 -13.46 3.75 -6.76
CA GLN A 38 -14.42 3.06 -7.63
C GLN A 38 -15.63 2.58 -6.81
N GLN A 39 -16.30 3.48 -6.09
CA GLN A 39 -17.40 3.14 -5.16
C GLN A 39 -18.62 2.55 -5.84
N ASP A 40 -18.81 2.82 -7.13
CA ASP A 40 -19.89 2.34 -7.97
C ASP A 40 -19.63 0.95 -8.59
N LYS A 41 -18.44 0.37 -8.34
CA LYS A 41 -18.02 -0.90 -8.93
C LYS A 41 -17.68 -1.94 -7.88
N ASN A 42 -18.11 -3.18 -8.14
CA ASN A 42 -17.70 -4.32 -7.33
C ASN A 42 -16.30 -4.79 -7.74
N ILE A 43 -15.25 -4.15 -7.19
CA ILE A 43 -13.86 -4.57 -7.40
C ILE A 43 -13.58 -5.81 -6.57
N VAL A 44 -13.42 -6.96 -7.21
CA VAL A 44 -13.15 -8.24 -6.55
C VAL A 44 -11.66 -8.56 -6.45
N ALA A 45 -10.82 -7.96 -7.29
CA ALA A 45 -9.37 -8.12 -7.26
C ALA A 45 -8.66 -6.86 -7.74
N ALA A 46 -7.47 -6.61 -7.19
CA ALA A 46 -6.55 -5.59 -7.64
C ALA A 46 -5.16 -6.22 -7.85
N LEU A 47 -4.59 -6.01 -9.03
CA LEU A 47 -3.38 -6.64 -9.50
C LEU A 47 -2.38 -5.60 -9.97
N TYR A 48 -1.09 -5.94 -9.90
CA TYR A 48 -0.04 -5.23 -10.62
C TYR A 48 0.30 -5.97 -11.92
N GLY A 49 0.22 -5.28 -13.06
CA GLY A 49 0.73 -5.77 -14.32
C GLY A 49 2.21 -5.39 -14.47
N VAL A 50 3.13 -6.32 -14.28
CA VAL A 50 4.58 -6.06 -14.34
C VAL A 50 5.07 -6.21 -15.78
N ILE A 51 5.41 -5.09 -16.43
CA ILE A 51 5.75 -5.05 -17.86
C ILE A 51 7.03 -5.83 -18.16
N SER A 52 8.08 -5.66 -17.33
CA SER A 52 9.38 -6.30 -17.55
C SER A 52 9.33 -7.83 -17.49
N SER A 53 8.49 -8.41 -16.63
CA SER A 53 8.32 -9.87 -16.49
C SER A 53 7.10 -10.41 -17.22
N LYS A 54 6.23 -9.53 -17.75
CA LYS A 54 4.97 -9.90 -18.42
C LYS A 54 4.05 -10.73 -17.53
N GLU A 55 4.03 -10.43 -16.23
CA GLU A 55 3.27 -11.17 -15.22
C GLU A 55 2.27 -10.27 -14.50
N PHE A 56 1.18 -10.87 -14.02
CA PHE A 56 0.28 -10.24 -13.07
C PHE A 56 0.62 -10.70 -11.64
N LYS A 57 0.77 -9.74 -10.73
CA LYS A 57 1.00 -10.00 -9.30
C LYS A 57 -0.18 -9.50 -8.49
N ALA A 58 -0.75 -10.40 -7.69
CA ALA A 58 -1.88 -10.07 -6.84
C ALA A 58 -1.47 -9.10 -5.73
N ALA A 59 -2.25 -8.02 -5.56
CA ALA A 59 -2.08 -7.03 -4.51
C ALA A 59 -3.14 -7.20 -3.41
N LEU A 60 -4.41 -7.03 -3.76
CA LEU A 60 -5.56 -7.13 -2.88
C LEU A 60 -6.69 -7.87 -3.57
N GLY A 61 -7.59 -8.53 -2.82
CA GLY A 61 -8.79 -9.11 -3.38
C GLY A 61 -9.70 -9.71 -2.33
N LYS A 62 -10.98 -9.79 -2.69
CA LYS A 62 -12.01 -10.38 -1.86
C LYS A 62 -11.85 -11.89 -1.83
N ARG A 63 -11.52 -12.42 -0.65
CA ARG A 63 -11.39 -13.86 -0.43
C ARG A 63 -12.70 -14.56 -0.77
N LYS A 64 -12.65 -15.66 -1.53
CA LYS A 64 -13.77 -16.46 -2.04
C LYS A 64 -14.58 -15.82 -3.18
N GLU A 65 -14.38 -14.57 -3.55
CA GLU A 65 -15.11 -13.96 -4.65
C GLU A 65 -14.34 -13.97 -5.97
N THR A 66 -13.03 -14.23 -5.91
CA THR A 66 -12.16 -14.24 -7.09
C THR A 66 -11.17 -15.42 -7.05
N SER A 67 -10.83 -15.95 -8.23
CA SER A 67 -9.75 -16.91 -8.43
C SER A 67 -8.40 -16.24 -8.78
N PHE A 68 -8.39 -14.93 -9.05
CA PHE A 68 -7.18 -14.19 -9.43
C PHE A 68 -6.20 -14.00 -8.28
N ILE A 69 -6.66 -14.20 -7.03
CA ILE A 69 -5.81 -14.15 -5.85
C ILE A 69 -5.96 -15.47 -5.08
N SER A 70 -4.84 -16.15 -4.91
CA SER A 70 -4.82 -17.36 -4.09
C SER A 70 -5.24 -17.05 -2.64
N ALA A 71 -6.04 -17.92 -2.03
CA ALA A 71 -6.45 -17.79 -0.63
C ALA A 71 -5.26 -17.77 0.37
N ARG A 72 -4.08 -18.21 -0.05
CA ARG A 72 -2.82 -18.15 0.72
C ARG A 72 -2.11 -16.79 0.61
N ASN A 73 -2.52 -15.95 -0.35
CA ASN A 73 -1.95 -14.61 -0.49
C ASN A 73 -2.44 -13.75 0.67
N LYS A 74 -1.54 -13.02 1.32
CA LYS A 74 -1.86 -12.12 2.44
C LYS A 74 -2.85 -11.01 2.06
N GLY A 75 -2.87 -10.60 0.79
CA GLY A 75 -3.83 -9.63 0.26
C GLY A 75 -5.20 -10.21 -0.10
N ALA A 76 -5.42 -11.53 0.11
CA ALA A 76 -6.74 -12.14 -0.02
C ALA A 76 -7.53 -11.96 1.27
N LEU A 77 -8.34 -10.91 1.34
CA LEU A 77 -9.03 -10.42 2.53
C LEU A 77 -10.51 -10.77 2.53
N TYR A 78 -11.08 -11.00 3.71
CA TYR A 78 -12.53 -10.98 3.87
C TYR A 78 -13.06 -9.55 3.79
N GLU A 79 -14.36 -9.40 3.62
CA GLU A 79 -15.00 -8.07 3.44
C GLU A 79 -14.74 -7.14 4.64
N GLU A 80 -14.74 -7.68 5.85
CA GLU A 80 -14.47 -6.94 7.09
C GLU A 80 -13.02 -6.46 7.16
N GLU A 81 -12.06 -7.34 6.81
CA GLU A 81 -10.63 -7.01 6.78
C GLU A 81 -10.33 -5.94 5.70
N LEU A 82 -11.03 -6.01 4.57
CA LEU A 82 -10.90 -5.01 3.52
C LEU A 82 -11.44 -3.64 3.95
N LYS A 83 -12.58 -3.62 4.66
CA LYS A 83 -13.13 -2.39 5.25
C LYS A 83 -12.20 -1.80 6.30
N GLU A 84 -11.59 -2.63 7.13
CA GLU A 84 -10.59 -2.20 8.11
C GLU A 84 -9.38 -1.57 7.43
N LEU A 85 -8.81 -2.22 6.40
CA LEU A 85 -7.72 -1.67 5.61
C LEU A 85 -8.07 -0.30 5.02
N PHE A 86 -9.29 -0.13 4.49
CA PHE A 86 -9.74 1.15 3.97
C PHE A 86 -9.90 2.21 5.04
N SER A 87 -10.36 1.84 6.24
CA SER A 87 -10.43 2.75 7.39
C SER A 87 -9.04 3.22 7.81
N ILE A 88 -8.10 2.30 7.97
CA ILE A 88 -6.70 2.60 8.30
C ILE A 88 -6.07 3.49 7.22
N THR A 89 -6.32 3.20 5.95
CA THR A 89 -5.84 4.01 4.82
C THR A 89 -6.34 5.45 4.92
N LYS A 90 -7.62 5.66 5.23
CA LYS A 90 -8.19 7.01 5.42
C LYS A 90 -7.53 7.76 6.58
N GLU A 91 -7.26 7.08 7.69
CA GLU A 91 -6.58 7.71 8.83
C GLU A 91 -5.14 8.11 8.50
N HIS A 92 -4.40 7.27 7.75
CA HIS A 92 -3.07 7.65 7.25
C HIS A 92 -3.12 8.90 6.37
N ILE A 93 -4.08 8.96 5.44
CA ILE A 93 -4.25 10.11 4.56
C ILE A 93 -4.55 11.38 5.36
N LYS A 94 -5.48 11.31 6.32
CA LYS A 94 -5.80 12.46 7.20
C LYS A 94 -4.57 12.92 7.97
N SER A 95 -3.82 11.99 8.54
CA SER A 95 -2.59 12.29 9.29
C SER A 95 -1.55 12.98 8.41
N TYR A 96 -1.32 12.47 7.19
CA TYR A 96 -0.36 13.06 6.26
C TYR A 96 -0.80 14.46 5.80
N ILE A 97 -2.08 14.65 5.50
CA ILE A 97 -2.62 15.97 5.15
C ILE A 97 -2.46 16.95 6.33
N ALA A 98 -2.78 16.52 7.55
CA ALA A 98 -2.63 17.34 8.74
C ALA A 98 -1.16 17.76 8.97
N SER A 99 -0.21 16.84 8.82
CA SER A 99 1.23 17.15 8.92
C SER A 99 1.67 18.14 7.85
N ILE A 100 1.24 17.97 6.59
CA ILE A 100 1.56 18.89 5.50
C ILE A 100 1.01 20.30 5.80
N LEU A 101 -0.24 20.39 6.23
CA LEU A 101 -0.88 21.67 6.56
C LEU A 101 -0.25 22.36 7.76
N ALA A 102 0.28 21.60 8.72
CA ALA A 102 1.01 22.09 9.87
C ALA A 102 2.47 22.47 9.55
N GLY A 103 2.96 22.19 8.33
CA GLY A 103 4.38 22.36 7.97
C GLY A 103 5.31 21.34 8.67
N ASP A 104 4.77 20.24 9.19
CA ASP A 104 5.56 19.17 9.82
C ASP A 104 6.09 18.22 8.75
N PHE A 105 7.36 18.40 8.39
CA PHE A 105 8.11 17.54 7.49
C PHE A 105 9.25 16.82 8.23
N SER A 106 9.08 16.57 9.52
CA SER A 106 10.07 15.86 10.32
C SER A 106 10.34 14.47 9.79
N ILE A 107 11.60 14.05 9.83
CA ILE A 107 12.05 12.74 9.35
C ILE A 107 11.58 11.69 10.36
N LYS A 108 10.66 10.83 9.95
CA LYS A 108 10.09 9.76 10.80
C LYS A 108 10.13 8.41 10.03
N PRO A 109 11.34 7.85 9.78
CA PRO A 109 11.44 6.61 9.04
C PRO A 109 10.82 5.46 9.84
N LYS A 110 10.04 4.62 9.18
CA LYS A 110 9.48 3.39 9.78
C LYS A 110 10.59 2.34 9.99
N GLU A 111 11.55 2.30 9.06
CA GLU A 111 12.71 1.40 9.10
C GLU A 111 13.93 2.09 8.51
N CYS A 112 15.09 1.88 9.13
CA CYS A 112 16.38 2.29 8.59
C CYS A 112 17.16 1.05 8.14
N SER A 113 17.33 0.87 6.85
CA SER A 113 18.18 -0.18 6.30
C SER A 113 19.66 0.18 6.42
N ASN A 114 20.50 -0.81 6.76
CA ASN A 114 21.96 -0.66 6.69
C ASN A 114 22.48 -0.40 5.26
N TYR A 115 21.66 -0.71 4.25
CA TYR A 115 21.95 -0.47 2.83
C TYR A 115 21.31 0.82 2.29
N CYS A 116 20.89 1.73 3.17
CA CYS A 116 20.32 3.01 2.75
C CYS A 116 21.38 3.84 2.02
N ILE A 117 21.08 4.22 0.77
CA ILE A 117 21.99 5.04 -0.06
C ILE A 117 22.19 6.45 0.48
N TYR A 118 21.31 6.91 1.38
CA TYR A 118 21.38 8.23 2.03
C TYR A 118 22.05 8.19 3.40
N LYS A 119 22.63 7.04 3.80
CA LYS A 119 23.18 6.82 5.15
C LYS A 119 24.19 7.89 5.56
N ASP A 120 25.05 8.32 4.62
CA ASP A 120 26.16 9.23 4.90
C ASP A 120 25.72 10.71 4.98
N ILE A 121 24.53 11.04 4.47
CA ILE A 121 23.97 12.40 4.48
C ILE A 121 22.71 12.53 5.35
N CYS A 122 22.18 11.42 5.85
CA CYS A 122 20.98 11.39 6.67
C CYS A 122 21.32 11.71 8.14
N ARG A 123 20.75 12.81 8.66
CA ARG A 123 20.94 13.26 10.05
C ARG A 123 19.97 12.61 11.04
N TYR A 124 19.16 11.66 10.62
CA TYR A 124 18.16 11.03 11.51
C TYR A 124 18.80 10.32 12.71
N LYS A 125 19.97 9.71 12.54
CA LYS A 125 20.71 9.07 13.64
C LYS A 125 21.22 10.10 14.65
N ASP A 126 21.62 11.27 14.19
CA ASP A 126 22.13 12.34 15.04
C ASP A 126 21.02 12.92 15.94
N THR A 127 19.75 12.85 15.51
CA THR A 127 18.61 13.30 16.32
C THR A 127 18.23 12.32 17.44
N LEU A 128 18.53 11.02 17.29
CA LEU A 128 18.30 10.01 18.33
C LEU A 128 19.33 10.05 19.45
N GLU A 129 20.53 10.57 19.19
CA GLU A 129 21.61 10.68 20.20
C GLU A 129 21.48 11.92 21.09
N VAL A 130 20.57 12.84 20.77
CA VAL A 130 20.36 14.10 21.52
C VAL A 130 19.26 13.97 22.59
N GLU A 131 18.49 12.90 22.61
CA GLU A 131 17.42 12.65 23.59
C GLU A 131 17.89 11.81 24.81
N VAL A 132 19.19 11.85 25.19
CA VAL A 132 19.72 11.19 26.37
C VAL A 132 20.02 12.18 27.49
#